data_757f819ddff72a4dfd79a3d07871aa2e
#
_entry.id   757f819ddff72a4dfd79a3d07871aa2e
#
_cell.length_a   1.000
_cell.length_b   1.000
_cell.length_c   1.000
_cell.angle_alpha   90.00
_cell.angle_beta   90.00
_cell.angle_gamma   90.00
#
_symmetry.space_group_name_H-M   'P 1'
#
loop_
_entity.id
_entity.type
_entity.pdbx_description
1 polymer ?
#
loop_
_entity_poly.entity_id
_entity_poly.type
_entity_poly.pdbx_seq_one_letter_code
_entity_poly.pdbx_strand_id
1 'polypeptide(L)'
;MGTRRWRVLPPRPIPWTMKPLSSAKTWERTLADGRLELRIQHDLIHGVTPRMLRWWYGNIEGEMELGEKTYPRYLIWHPIDHVHYRVVRRLPDGNVGVGARFHVVEALGGDPRYLIDVVLHVRQLDEGGIAVEVPAAGRAVMRLQGQFVPEEGGTRLNT
;
A
#
# COMPACT_ATOMS: atom_id res chain seq x y z
N MET A 1 -12.11 -23.46 12.16
CA MET A 1 -10.97 -22.68 11.67
C MET A 1 -10.65 -21.63 12.73
N GLY A 2 -9.51 -21.76 13.42
CA GLY A 2 -9.12 -20.76 14.42
C GLY A 2 -8.81 -19.44 13.74
N THR A 3 -9.45 -18.38 14.20
CA THR A 3 -9.15 -17.01 13.76
C THR A 3 -7.71 -16.69 14.16
N ARG A 4 -6.82 -16.56 13.19
CA ARG A 4 -5.44 -16.12 13.42
C ARG A 4 -5.48 -14.72 14.02
N ARG A 5 -5.16 -14.61 15.29
CA ARG A 5 -5.13 -13.31 15.96
C ARG A 5 -3.82 -12.62 15.60
N TRP A 6 -3.90 -11.57 14.77
CA TRP A 6 -2.73 -10.77 14.41
C TRP A 6 -2.20 -10.04 15.64
N ARG A 7 -0.88 -10.04 15.78
CA ARG A 7 -0.19 -9.25 16.79
C ARG A 7 0.36 -8.00 16.13
N VAL A 8 -0.19 -6.85 16.45
CA VAL A 8 0.38 -5.56 16.08
C VAL A 8 1.61 -5.32 16.95
N LEU A 9 2.77 -5.28 16.34
CA LEU A 9 4.04 -5.01 17.03
C LEU A 9 4.30 -3.51 17.03
N PRO A 10 5.05 -2.99 18.01
CA PRO A 10 5.55 -1.62 17.94
C PRO A 10 6.28 -1.38 16.62
N PRO A 11 6.23 -0.17 16.05
CA PRO A 11 6.99 0.18 14.86
C PRO A 11 8.47 -0.18 15.04
N ARG A 12 9.06 -0.78 14.03
CA ARG A 12 10.50 -1.08 14.06
C ARG A 12 11.29 0.22 14.03
N PRO A 13 12.42 0.31 14.74
CA PRO A 13 13.28 1.47 14.63
C PRO A 13 13.78 1.60 13.19
N ILE A 14 13.48 2.75 12.59
CA ILE A 14 13.89 3.10 11.22
C ILE A 14 14.91 4.24 11.28
N PRO A 15 15.89 4.27 10.38
CA PRO A 15 16.95 5.28 10.38
C PRO A 15 16.54 6.60 9.69
N TRP A 16 15.24 6.86 9.55
CA TRP A 16 14.72 8.13 9.01
C TRP A 16 13.56 8.65 9.85
N THR A 17 13.29 9.94 9.72
CA THR A 17 12.14 10.58 10.36
C THR A 17 10.93 10.48 9.44
N MET A 18 9.81 10.00 9.96
CA MET A 18 8.53 10.01 9.24
C MET A 18 8.08 11.45 9.02
N LYS A 19 7.63 11.74 7.78
CA LYS A 19 7.00 13.03 7.50
C LYS A 19 5.69 13.17 8.30
N PRO A 20 5.35 14.36 8.78
CA PRO A 20 4.07 14.60 9.46
C PRO A 20 2.91 14.49 8.45
N LEU A 21 1.70 14.21 8.93
CA LEU A 21 0.49 14.17 8.09
C LEU A 21 0.26 15.48 7.31
N SER A 22 0.69 16.62 7.88
CA SER A 22 0.62 17.93 7.22
C SER A 22 1.49 18.05 5.97
N SER A 23 2.37 17.09 5.68
CA SER A 23 3.14 17.04 4.44
C SER A 23 2.30 16.57 3.23
N ALA A 24 1.11 15.99 3.48
CA ALA A 24 0.17 15.58 2.45
C ALA A 24 -1.07 16.48 2.44
N LYS A 25 -1.68 16.65 1.26
CA LYS A 25 -3.01 17.28 1.16
C LYS A 25 -4.06 16.19 1.12
N THR A 26 -5.11 16.36 1.93
CA THR A 26 -6.18 15.36 2.03
C THR A 26 -7.54 15.98 1.73
N TRP A 27 -8.41 15.22 1.11
CA TRP A 27 -9.81 15.57 0.85
C TRP A 27 -10.68 14.36 1.16
N GLU A 28 -11.88 14.63 1.63
CA GLU A 28 -12.91 13.62 1.82
C GLU A 28 -14.24 14.09 1.24
N ARG A 29 -15.02 13.17 0.73
CA ARG A 29 -16.41 13.42 0.33
C ARG A 29 -17.24 12.15 0.38
N THR A 30 -18.53 12.31 0.65
CA THR A 30 -19.50 11.25 0.45
C THR A 30 -20.02 11.31 -0.98
N LEU A 31 -19.97 10.19 -1.69
CA LEU A 31 -20.49 10.05 -3.04
C LEU A 31 -22.01 9.93 -3.02
N ALA A 32 -22.66 10.12 -4.18
CA ALA A 32 -24.12 10.04 -4.31
C ALA A 32 -24.70 8.66 -3.93
N ASP A 33 -23.90 7.61 -4.02
CA ASP A 33 -24.25 6.25 -3.64
C ASP A 33 -23.94 5.90 -2.17
N GLY A 34 -23.56 6.88 -1.36
CA GLY A 34 -23.28 6.76 0.07
C GLY A 34 -21.87 6.27 0.40
N ARG A 35 -21.02 5.97 -0.59
CA ARG A 35 -19.62 5.61 -0.35
C ARG A 35 -18.81 6.82 0.07
N LEU A 36 -17.84 6.59 0.96
CA LEU A 36 -16.82 7.58 1.31
C LEU A 36 -15.66 7.50 0.31
N GLU A 37 -15.26 8.66 -0.21
CA GLU A 37 -14.02 8.83 -0.98
C GLU A 37 -13.03 9.65 -0.16
N LEU A 38 -11.84 9.09 0.03
CA LEU A 38 -10.70 9.77 0.62
C LEU A 38 -9.66 9.97 -0.49
N ARG A 39 -9.07 11.15 -0.57
CA ARG A 39 -7.97 11.44 -1.49
C ARG A 39 -6.79 12.00 -0.73
N ILE A 40 -5.60 11.52 -1.09
CA ILE A 40 -4.34 11.96 -0.50
C ILE A 40 -3.41 12.33 -1.65
N GLN A 41 -2.96 13.57 -1.68
CA GLN A 41 -1.85 14.01 -2.51
C GLN A 41 -0.61 14.05 -1.64
N HIS A 42 0.27 13.08 -1.87
CA HIS A 42 1.54 13.01 -1.14
C HIS A 42 2.51 14.09 -1.62
N ASP A 43 3.48 14.39 -0.79
CA ASP A 43 4.61 15.20 -1.17
C ASP A 43 5.46 14.50 -2.25
N LEU A 44 6.29 15.24 -2.98
CA LEU A 44 7.16 14.70 -4.01
C LEU A 44 8.10 13.64 -3.43
N ILE A 45 8.16 12.48 -4.08
CA ILE A 45 9.13 11.43 -3.78
C ILE A 45 10.36 11.71 -4.67
N HIS A 46 11.33 12.41 -4.10
CA HIS A 46 12.52 12.86 -4.82
C HIS A 46 13.38 11.70 -5.36
N GLY A 47 13.83 11.82 -6.58
CA GLY A 47 14.71 10.84 -7.25
C GLY A 47 14.02 9.53 -7.64
N VAL A 48 12.72 9.38 -7.37
CA VAL A 48 11.95 8.17 -7.69
C VAL A 48 11.15 8.38 -8.96
N THR A 49 11.28 7.45 -9.92
CA THR A 49 10.51 7.45 -11.16
C THR A 49 9.25 6.59 -11.03
N PRO A 50 8.21 6.79 -11.90
CA PRO A 50 7.05 5.90 -11.95
C PRO A 50 7.42 4.42 -12.16
N ARG A 51 8.45 4.15 -12.97
CA ARG A 51 8.99 2.79 -13.18
C ARG A 51 9.52 2.16 -11.89
N MET A 52 10.19 2.94 -11.03
CA MET A 52 10.64 2.48 -9.71
C MET A 52 9.48 2.17 -8.80
N LEU A 53 8.40 2.98 -8.79
CA LEU A 53 7.19 2.70 -8.01
C LEU A 53 6.48 1.44 -8.50
N ARG A 54 6.34 1.27 -9.83
CA ARG A 54 5.80 0.04 -10.39
C ARG A 54 6.60 -1.19 -9.96
N TRP A 55 7.94 -1.10 -10.02
CA TRP A 55 8.82 -2.17 -9.54
C TRP A 55 8.62 -2.44 -8.04
N TRP A 56 8.55 -1.38 -7.23
CA TRP A 56 8.36 -1.47 -5.79
C TRP A 56 7.09 -2.25 -5.43
N TYR A 57 5.95 -1.86 -5.98
CA TYR A 57 4.68 -2.54 -5.71
C TYR A 57 4.64 -3.97 -6.25
N GLY A 58 5.33 -4.26 -7.34
CA GLY A 58 5.48 -5.61 -7.88
C GLY A 58 6.36 -6.52 -7.02
N ASN A 59 7.23 -5.96 -6.19
CA ASN A 59 8.24 -6.66 -5.41
C ASN A 59 8.16 -6.38 -3.89
N ILE A 60 7.07 -5.78 -3.43
CA ILE A 60 6.92 -5.36 -2.03
C ILE A 60 6.87 -6.55 -1.04
N GLU A 61 6.52 -7.76 -1.52
CA GLU A 61 6.72 -9.02 -0.81
C GLU A 61 8.19 -9.39 -0.86
N GLY A 62 8.93 -9.10 0.14
CA GLY A 62 10.34 -9.44 0.19
C GLY A 62 11.06 -8.56 1.18
N GLU A 63 12.35 -8.74 1.23
CA GLU A 63 13.21 -8.04 2.16
C GLU A 63 14.15 -7.09 1.42
N MET A 64 14.64 -6.09 2.12
CA MET A 64 15.70 -5.22 1.66
C MET A 64 16.67 -4.94 2.80
N GLU A 65 17.89 -4.70 2.43
CA GLU A 65 18.92 -4.22 3.35
C GLU A 65 18.84 -2.70 3.45
N LEU A 66 18.93 -2.19 4.66
CA LEU A 66 18.99 -0.77 4.96
C LEU A 66 20.02 -0.56 6.08
N GLY A 67 21.19 -0.05 5.69
CA GLY A 67 22.39 -0.09 6.54
C GLY A 67 22.80 -1.54 6.82
N GLU A 68 23.01 -1.88 8.08
CA GLU A 68 23.42 -3.23 8.50
C GLU A 68 22.22 -4.15 8.83
N LYS A 69 21.00 -3.75 8.54
CA LYS A 69 19.78 -4.47 8.93
C LYS A 69 18.92 -4.82 7.73
N THR A 70 18.34 -6.00 7.80
CA THR A 70 17.34 -6.47 6.82
C THR A 70 15.93 -6.19 7.32
N TYR A 71 15.09 -5.68 6.44
CA TYR A 71 13.70 -5.33 6.73
C TYR A 71 12.75 -5.88 5.65
N PRO A 72 11.54 -6.33 6.01
CA PRO A 72 10.46 -6.53 5.04
C PRO A 72 10.13 -5.22 4.34
N ARG A 73 10.16 -5.18 3.00
CA ARG A 73 9.85 -3.97 2.21
C ARG A 73 8.50 -3.37 2.55
N TYR A 74 7.49 -4.22 2.77
CA TYR A 74 6.16 -3.78 3.14
C TYR A 74 6.15 -2.93 4.42
N LEU A 75 6.89 -3.34 5.45
CA LEU A 75 6.98 -2.60 6.72
C LEU A 75 7.80 -1.30 6.58
N ILE A 76 8.70 -1.22 5.61
CA ILE A 76 9.46 0.01 5.33
C ILE A 76 8.56 1.05 4.64
N TRP A 77 7.68 0.60 3.74
CA TRP A 77 6.78 1.50 3.03
C TRP A 77 5.86 2.28 3.99
N HIS A 78 5.30 1.61 5.00
CA HIS A 78 4.51 2.26 6.06
C HIS A 78 4.72 1.55 7.41
N PRO A 79 5.75 1.94 8.18
CA PRO A 79 6.18 1.18 9.37
C PRO A 79 5.20 1.23 10.53
N ILE A 80 4.23 2.14 10.54
CA ILE A 80 3.24 2.29 11.61
C ILE A 80 2.05 1.38 11.38
N ASP A 81 1.47 1.39 10.19
CA ASP A 81 0.20 0.72 9.90
C ASP A 81 0.37 -0.69 9.38
N HIS A 82 1.47 -0.96 8.65
CA HIS A 82 1.66 -2.24 7.99
C HIS A 82 2.04 -3.35 8.97
N VAL A 83 1.30 -4.45 8.94
CA VAL A 83 1.49 -5.61 9.84
C VAL A 83 1.95 -6.84 9.06
N HIS A 84 1.27 -7.15 7.95
CA HIS A 84 1.57 -8.34 7.15
C HIS A 84 1.23 -8.12 5.67
N TYR A 85 2.06 -8.71 4.82
CA TYR A 85 1.82 -8.76 3.38
C TYR A 85 2.24 -10.10 2.81
N ARG A 86 1.43 -10.63 1.91
CA ARG A 86 1.73 -11.85 1.16
C ARG A 86 1.03 -11.84 -0.19
N VAL A 87 1.75 -12.22 -1.25
CA VAL A 87 1.14 -12.55 -2.54
C VAL A 87 0.50 -13.92 -2.47
N VAL A 88 -0.84 -13.99 -2.46
CA VAL A 88 -1.59 -15.25 -2.37
C VAL A 88 -1.92 -15.83 -3.74
N ARG A 89 -1.83 -15.01 -4.81
CA ARG A 89 -1.93 -15.44 -6.19
C ARG A 89 -1.00 -14.59 -7.07
N ARG A 90 -0.09 -15.27 -7.77
CA ARG A 90 0.74 -14.68 -8.82
C ARG A 90 0.14 -14.93 -10.19
N LEU A 91 0.66 -14.26 -11.21
CA LEU A 91 0.40 -14.55 -12.61
C LEU A 91 1.07 -15.88 -13.02
N PRO A 92 0.69 -16.48 -14.15
CA PRO A 92 1.29 -17.74 -14.61
C PRO A 92 2.81 -17.70 -14.83
N ASP A 93 3.37 -16.52 -15.12
CA ASP A 93 4.80 -16.27 -15.29
C ASP A 93 5.53 -16.02 -13.95
N GLY A 94 4.84 -16.14 -12.82
CA GLY A 94 5.36 -15.90 -11.47
C GLY A 94 5.43 -14.43 -11.06
N ASN A 95 5.11 -13.51 -11.95
CA ASN A 95 5.13 -12.07 -11.69
C ASN A 95 3.90 -11.59 -10.91
N VAL A 96 3.96 -10.34 -10.48
CA VAL A 96 2.85 -9.59 -9.89
C VAL A 96 2.37 -8.54 -10.90
N GLY A 97 1.06 -8.54 -11.16
CA GLY A 97 0.41 -7.66 -12.13
C GLY A 97 -1.10 -7.77 -12.04
N VAL A 98 -1.81 -7.31 -13.07
CA VAL A 98 -3.28 -7.38 -13.13
C VAL A 98 -3.75 -8.84 -13.02
N GLY A 99 -4.63 -9.12 -12.05
CA GLY A 99 -5.11 -10.47 -11.73
C GLY A 99 -4.38 -11.14 -10.56
N ALA A 100 -3.23 -10.64 -10.12
CA ALA A 100 -2.59 -11.07 -8.87
C ALA A 100 -3.48 -10.73 -7.66
N ARG A 101 -3.23 -11.40 -6.52
CA ARG A 101 -3.96 -11.13 -5.28
C ARG A 101 -2.97 -10.99 -4.12
N PHE A 102 -3.23 -10.03 -3.26
CA PHE A 102 -2.45 -9.75 -2.06
C PHE A 102 -3.29 -10.00 -0.82
N HIS A 103 -2.75 -10.69 0.15
CA HIS A 103 -3.27 -10.68 1.51
C HIS A 103 -2.52 -9.59 2.26
N VAL A 104 -3.24 -8.61 2.77
CA VAL A 104 -2.69 -7.51 3.55
C VAL A 104 -3.34 -7.45 4.91
N VAL A 105 -2.54 -7.12 5.92
CA VAL A 105 -3.02 -6.80 7.26
C VAL A 105 -2.41 -5.47 7.65
N GLU A 106 -3.27 -4.56 8.04
CA GLU A 106 -2.91 -3.20 8.46
C GLU A 106 -3.62 -2.86 9.76
N ALA A 107 -2.97 -2.10 10.61
CA ALA A 107 -3.55 -1.55 11.83
C ALA A 107 -3.42 -0.03 11.75
N LEU A 108 -4.50 0.66 11.38
CA LEU A 108 -4.47 2.09 11.12
C LEU A 108 -4.04 2.89 12.36
N GLY A 109 -3.04 3.73 12.21
CA GLY A 109 -2.40 4.44 13.32
C GLY A 109 -1.63 3.53 14.28
N GLY A 110 -1.31 2.29 13.88
CA GLY A 110 -0.70 1.27 14.75
C GLY A 110 -1.67 0.72 15.81
N ASP A 111 -2.97 1.01 15.70
CA ASP A 111 -3.98 0.64 16.68
C ASP A 111 -4.70 -0.66 16.29
N PRO A 112 -4.60 -1.74 17.09
CA PRO A 112 -5.24 -3.03 16.80
C PRO A 112 -6.78 -2.97 16.78
N ARG A 113 -7.40 -1.90 17.26
CA ARG A 113 -8.85 -1.70 17.15
C ARG A 113 -9.29 -1.38 15.72
N TYR A 114 -8.38 -0.86 14.91
CA TYR A 114 -8.62 -0.50 13.50
C TYR A 114 -7.86 -1.45 12.57
N LEU A 115 -7.96 -2.76 12.85
CA LEU A 115 -7.33 -3.80 12.06
C LEU A 115 -8.10 -4.07 10.78
N ILE A 116 -7.39 -4.01 9.65
CA ILE A 116 -7.85 -4.42 8.33
C ILE A 116 -7.14 -5.73 7.99
N ASP A 117 -7.90 -6.77 7.64
CA ASP A 117 -7.38 -8.10 7.24
C ASP A 117 -8.15 -8.51 5.97
N VAL A 118 -7.57 -8.28 4.80
CA VAL A 118 -8.26 -8.40 3.52
C VAL A 118 -7.39 -9.00 2.42
N VAL A 119 -8.04 -9.58 1.41
CA VAL A 119 -7.39 -9.97 0.15
C VAL A 119 -7.74 -8.94 -0.92
N LEU A 120 -6.71 -8.25 -1.39
CA LEU A 120 -6.78 -7.27 -2.46
C LEU A 120 -6.60 -7.93 -3.83
N HIS A 121 -7.42 -7.56 -4.80
CA HIS A 121 -7.29 -7.98 -6.19
C HIS A 121 -6.68 -6.84 -7.02
N VAL A 122 -5.55 -7.11 -7.68
CA VAL A 122 -4.87 -6.12 -8.53
C VAL A 122 -5.67 -5.89 -9.81
N ARG A 123 -6.01 -4.62 -10.08
CA ARG A 123 -6.73 -4.15 -11.27
C ARG A 123 -5.85 -3.33 -12.20
N GLN A 124 -4.82 -2.71 -11.66
CA GLN A 124 -3.78 -1.99 -12.40
C GLN A 124 -2.46 -2.13 -11.65
N LEU A 125 -1.37 -2.28 -12.39
CA LEU A 125 0.00 -2.13 -11.89
C LEU A 125 0.93 -1.86 -13.08
N ASP A 126 1.12 -0.60 -13.38
CA ASP A 126 1.96 -0.09 -14.47
C ASP A 126 2.67 1.21 -14.07
N GLU A 127 3.29 1.90 -15.00
CA GLU A 127 3.96 3.18 -14.73
C GLU A 127 2.97 4.34 -14.50
N GLY A 128 1.68 4.18 -14.82
CA GLY A 128 0.64 5.14 -14.50
C GLY A 128 0.10 5.00 -13.07
N GLY A 129 0.28 3.82 -12.45
CA GLY A 129 -0.20 3.63 -11.08
C GLY A 129 -0.49 2.21 -10.67
N ILE A 130 -1.12 2.12 -9.51
CA ILE A 130 -1.66 0.87 -8.94
C ILE A 130 -3.15 1.05 -8.63
N ALA A 131 -3.95 0.04 -8.92
CA ALA A 131 -5.33 -0.05 -8.44
C ALA A 131 -5.59 -1.45 -7.89
N VAL A 132 -6.19 -1.50 -6.71
CA VAL A 132 -6.58 -2.74 -6.04
C VAL A 132 -7.99 -2.64 -5.49
N GLU A 133 -8.66 -3.77 -5.37
CA GLU A 133 -10.04 -3.86 -4.88
C GLU A 133 -10.18 -4.98 -3.86
N VAL A 134 -11.08 -4.80 -2.91
CA VAL A 134 -11.66 -5.86 -2.08
C VAL A 134 -13.01 -6.24 -2.67
N PRO A 135 -13.15 -7.40 -3.31
CA PRO A 135 -14.45 -7.84 -3.81
C PRO A 135 -15.27 -8.49 -2.71
N ALA A 136 -16.57 -8.20 -2.69
CA ALA A 136 -17.55 -8.95 -1.90
C ALA A 136 -18.88 -9.01 -2.68
N ALA A 137 -19.52 -10.19 -2.74
CA ALA A 137 -20.79 -10.41 -3.41
C ALA A 137 -20.87 -9.83 -4.85
N GLY A 138 -19.78 -9.98 -5.62
CA GLY A 138 -19.71 -9.50 -7.01
C GLY A 138 -19.49 -7.98 -7.19
N ARG A 139 -19.27 -7.25 -6.11
CA ARG A 139 -19.00 -5.81 -6.12
C ARG A 139 -17.66 -5.51 -5.44
N ALA A 140 -17.03 -4.38 -5.79
CA ALA A 140 -15.93 -3.84 -5.03
C ALA A 140 -16.50 -3.09 -3.82
N VAL A 141 -16.22 -3.59 -2.60
CA VAL A 141 -16.61 -2.90 -1.36
C VAL A 141 -15.58 -1.87 -0.93
N MET A 142 -14.35 -2.02 -1.38
CA MET A 142 -13.27 -1.05 -1.22
C MET A 142 -12.43 -1.04 -2.48
N ARG A 143 -12.01 0.14 -2.90
CA ARG A 143 -11.02 0.36 -3.96
C ARG A 143 -9.96 1.32 -3.44
N LEU A 144 -8.71 0.96 -3.67
CA LEU A 144 -7.57 1.85 -3.47
C LEU A 144 -6.90 2.05 -4.82
N GLN A 145 -6.63 3.29 -5.17
CA GLN A 145 -5.95 3.67 -6.41
C GLN A 145 -4.81 4.64 -6.09
N GLY A 146 -3.61 4.34 -6.57
CA GLY A 146 -2.46 5.22 -6.52
C GLY A 146 -2.05 5.63 -7.93
N GLN A 147 -2.03 6.91 -8.23
CA GLN A 147 -1.52 7.46 -9.49
C GLN A 147 -0.06 7.89 -9.30
N PHE A 148 0.81 7.52 -10.23
CA PHE A 148 2.22 7.89 -10.26
C PHE A 148 2.40 9.04 -11.26
N VAL A 149 2.43 10.26 -10.76
CA VAL A 149 2.54 11.46 -11.59
C VAL A 149 4.01 11.89 -11.63
N PRO A 150 4.69 11.76 -12.80
CA PRO A 150 6.06 12.24 -12.91
C PRO A 150 6.10 13.76 -12.83
N GLU A 151 7.03 14.28 -12.05
CA GLU A 151 7.30 15.71 -11.88
C GLU A 151 8.81 15.93 -11.96
N GLU A 152 9.22 17.20 -12.13
CA GLU A 152 10.64 17.55 -12.07
C GLU A 152 11.24 17.11 -10.73
N GLY A 153 12.31 16.35 -10.79
CA GLY A 153 13.02 15.81 -9.63
C GLY A 153 12.41 14.59 -8.96
N GLY A 154 11.30 14.00 -9.46
CA GLY A 154 10.73 12.79 -8.87
C GLY A 154 9.36 12.37 -9.36
N THR A 155 8.61 11.74 -8.48
CA THR A 155 7.23 11.29 -8.73
C THR A 155 6.33 11.69 -7.57
N ARG A 156 5.14 12.21 -7.88
CA ARG A 156 4.09 12.42 -6.90
C ARG A 156 3.14 11.23 -6.90
N LEU A 157 2.86 10.70 -5.72
CA LEU A 157 1.85 9.68 -5.51
C LEU A 157 0.54 10.35 -5.07
N ASN A 158 -0.54 10.10 -5.83
CA ASN A 158 -1.89 10.52 -5.47
C ASN A 158 -2.72 9.27 -5.22
N THR A 159 -3.31 9.15 -4.05
CA THR A 159 -4.19 8.03 -3.66
C THR A 159 -5.58 8.51 -3.30
#